data_7ab5e938d617da0eebd06d8974a2561e
#
_entry.id   7ab5e938d617da0eebd06d8974a2561e
#
_cell.length_a   1.000
_cell.length_b   1.000
_cell.length_c   1.000
_cell.angle_alpha   90.00
_cell.angle_beta   90.00
_cell.angle_gamma   90.00
#
_symmetry.space_group_name_H-M   'P 1'
#
loop_
_entity.id
_entity.type
_entity.pdbx_description
1 polymer ?
#
loop_
_entity_poly.entity_id
_entity_poly.type
_entity_poly.pdbx_seq_one_letter_code
_entity_poly.pdbx_strand_id
1 'polypeptide(L)'
;MKKTKQAENSKRRDFIKKAVSIGSLMVLPSHVLFAKKEIRDSSGKVIQKAVVAPNDKVNLACCGIGNRGASVVRYLNDTGAANVVALCDINMGGEKTLKTMDIHKKAKKYQDFRIMFDEMSDKFDSVSVATPDFSHFPITILAMSMGKNVFVEKPLTRTFNESEILIRAAKKFNVAT
;
A
#
# COMPACT_ATOMS: atom_id res chain seq x y z
N MET A 1 -5.72 -31.82 -45.45
CA MET A 1 -5.38 -30.58 -44.66
C MET A 1 -6.55 -29.81 -44.03
N LYS A 2 -7.83 -30.19 -44.21
CA LYS A 2 -9.00 -29.46 -43.62
C LYS A 2 -9.42 -29.95 -42.21
N LYS A 3 -9.09 -31.17 -41.79
CA LYS A 3 -9.51 -31.71 -40.48
C LYS A 3 -8.71 -31.19 -39.27
N THR A 4 -7.46 -30.77 -39.44
CA THR A 4 -6.60 -30.26 -38.35
C THR A 4 -6.97 -28.86 -37.91
N LYS A 5 -7.38 -27.96 -38.84
CA LYS A 5 -7.81 -26.60 -38.50
C LYS A 5 -9.13 -26.53 -37.72
N GLN A 6 -10.01 -27.52 -37.92
CA GLN A 6 -11.31 -27.57 -37.25
C GLN A 6 -11.21 -28.03 -35.78
N ALA A 7 -10.27 -28.91 -35.48
CA ALA A 7 -9.98 -29.40 -34.13
C ALA A 7 -9.25 -28.33 -33.26
N GLU A 8 -8.41 -27.52 -33.89
CA GLU A 8 -7.69 -26.44 -33.21
C GLU A 8 -8.61 -25.25 -32.85
N ASN A 9 -9.57 -24.93 -33.74
CA ASN A 9 -10.60 -23.95 -33.49
C ASN A 9 -11.62 -24.36 -32.40
N SER A 10 -11.88 -25.69 -32.26
CA SER A 10 -12.74 -26.21 -31.20
C SER A 10 -12.07 -26.02 -29.82
N LYS A 11 -10.79 -26.38 -29.68
CA LYS A 11 -10.03 -26.20 -28.42
C LYS A 11 -9.91 -24.71 -27.99
N ARG A 12 -9.73 -23.79 -28.93
CA ARG A 12 -9.74 -22.34 -28.67
C ARG A 12 -11.11 -21.85 -28.22
N ARG A 13 -12.18 -22.31 -28.85
CA ARG A 13 -13.56 -21.95 -28.45
C ARG A 13 -13.92 -22.49 -27.06
N ASP A 14 -13.51 -23.70 -26.72
CA ASP A 14 -13.75 -24.28 -25.41
C ASP A 14 -12.91 -23.62 -24.33
N PHE A 15 -11.68 -23.18 -24.64
CA PHE A 15 -10.87 -22.37 -23.76
C PHE A 15 -11.52 -20.99 -23.50
N ILE A 16 -12.01 -20.32 -24.57
CA ILE A 16 -12.68 -19.02 -24.43
C ILE A 16 -14.00 -19.17 -23.66
N LYS A 17 -14.78 -20.22 -23.88
CA LYS A 17 -16.01 -20.49 -23.13
C LYS A 17 -15.72 -20.74 -21.64
N LYS A 18 -14.68 -21.48 -21.32
CA LYS A 18 -14.23 -21.70 -19.94
C LYS A 18 -13.66 -20.40 -19.32
N ALA A 19 -12.94 -19.61 -20.07
CA ALA A 19 -12.44 -18.30 -19.62
C ALA A 19 -13.59 -17.30 -19.38
N VAL A 20 -14.64 -17.30 -20.22
CA VAL A 20 -15.82 -16.43 -20.02
C VAL A 20 -16.67 -16.88 -18.84
N SER A 21 -16.80 -18.19 -18.59
CA SER A 21 -17.51 -18.67 -17.37
C SER A 21 -16.73 -18.41 -16.07
N ILE A 22 -15.41 -18.27 -16.16
CA ILE A 22 -14.55 -17.80 -15.05
C ILE A 22 -14.56 -16.26 -15.01
N GLY A 23 -14.65 -15.61 -16.16
CA GLY A 23 -14.60 -14.15 -16.31
C GLY A 23 -15.82 -13.41 -15.75
N SER A 24 -16.98 -14.06 -15.61
CA SER A 24 -18.13 -13.43 -14.92
C SER A 24 -17.91 -13.30 -13.40
N LEU A 25 -16.91 -14.01 -12.82
CA LEU A 25 -16.45 -13.80 -11.45
C LEU A 25 -15.31 -12.75 -11.36
N MET A 26 -14.72 -12.34 -12.49
CA MET A 26 -13.56 -11.44 -12.54
C MET A 26 -13.88 -9.95 -12.75
N VAL A 27 -15.16 -9.57 -12.69
CA VAL A 27 -15.55 -8.13 -12.72
C VAL A 27 -15.55 -7.52 -11.32
N LEU A 28 -15.25 -8.30 -10.29
CA LEU A 28 -14.95 -7.72 -8.98
C LEU A 28 -13.53 -7.12 -9.02
N PRO A 29 -13.34 -5.89 -8.55
CA PRO A 29 -12.02 -5.28 -8.45
C PRO A 29 -11.06 -6.24 -7.77
N SER A 30 -9.83 -6.36 -8.27
CA SER A 30 -8.83 -7.33 -7.79
C SER A 30 -8.61 -7.30 -6.26
N HIS A 31 -8.76 -6.13 -5.64
CA HIS A 31 -8.72 -5.96 -4.18
C HIS A 31 -9.85 -6.66 -3.40
N VAL A 32 -10.98 -6.97 -4.06
CA VAL A 32 -12.10 -7.72 -3.43
C VAL A 32 -11.88 -9.23 -3.52
N LEU A 33 -11.19 -9.71 -4.55
CA LEU A 33 -10.95 -11.13 -4.76
C LEU A 33 -9.81 -11.70 -3.91
N PHE A 34 -8.86 -10.88 -3.50
CA PHE A 34 -7.64 -11.32 -2.79
C PHE A 34 -7.61 -10.93 -1.31
N ALA A 35 -8.51 -10.07 -0.85
CA ALA A 35 -8.72 -9.88 0.58
C ALA A 35 -9.39 -11.13 1.18
N LYS A 36 -8.65 -12.23 1.28
CA LYS A 36 -9.01 -13.29 2.23
C LYS A 36 -8.93 -12.64 3.62
N LYS A 37 -10.08 -12.11 4.04
CA LYS A 37 -10.29 -11.60 5.38
C LYS A 37 -9.70 -12.63 6.37
N GLU A 38 -8.84 -12.19 7.28
CA GLU A 38 -8.46 -13.03 8.40
C GLU A 38 -9.74 -13.55 9.06
N ILE A 39 -10.01 -14.83 8.91
CA ILE A 39 -11.10 -15.46 9.61
C ILE A 39 -10.57 -15.77 10.99
N ARG A 40 -11.14 -15.13 12.00
CA ARG A 40 -10.84 -15.38 13.41
C ARG A 40 -11.92 -16.28 14.00
N ASP A 41 -11.52 -17.20 14.87
CA ASP A 41 -12.46 -17.98 15.66
C ASP A 41 -13.05 -17.13 16.80
N SER A 42 -13.96 -17.72 17.55
CA SER A 42 -14.61 -17.08 18.70
C SER A 42 -13.65 -16.67 19.83
N SER A 43 -12.42 -17.20 19.82
CA SER A 43 -11.34 -16.82 20.74
C SER A 43 -10.44 -15.69 20.21
N GLY A 44 -10.73 -15.19 18.97
CA GLY A 44 -9.92 -14.19 18.28
C GLY A 44 -8.67 -14.73 17.59
N LYS A 45 -8.47 -16.05 17.58
CA LYS A 45 -7.32 -16.69 16.92
C LYS A 45 -7.54 -16.73 15.42
N VAL A 46 -6.51 -16.30 14.67
CA VAL A 46 -6.53 -16.33 13.20
C VAL A 46 -6.51 -17.77 12.69
N ILE A 47 -7.61 -18.19 12.05
CA ILE A 47 -7.74 -19.51 11.44
C ILE A 47 -7.18 -19.50 10.00
N GLN A 48 -7.24 -18.35 9.32
CA GLN A 48 -6.77 -18.21 7.96
C GLN A 48 -6.12 -16.83 7.75
N LYS A 49 -4.83 -16.79 7.34
CA LYS A 49 -4.15 -15.57 6.91
C LYS A 49 -4.53 -15.25 5.47
N ALA A 50 -4.81 -13.98 5.19
CA ALA A 50 -4.92 -13.51 3.81
C ALA A 50 -3.58 -13.72 3.10
N VAL A 51 -3.60 -14.51 2.04
CA VAL A 51 -2.42 -14.64 1.17
C VAL A 51 -2.56 -13.61 0.07
N VAL A 52 -1.78 -12.53 0.17
CA VAL A 52 -1.68 -11.52 -0.89
C VAL A 52 -0.60 -11.99 -1.87
N ALA A 53 -0.95 -12.05 -3.15
CA ALA A 53 0.05 -12.40 -4.16
C ALA A 53 1.16 -11.34 -4.19
N PRO A 54 2.42 -11.73 -4.51
CA PRO A 54 3.55 -10.79 -4.51
C PRO A 54 3.32 -9.54 -5.38
N ASN A 55 2.59 -9.67 -6.49
CA ASN A 55 2.28 -8.57 -7.40
C ASN A 55 1.13 -7.66 -6.92
N ASP A 56 0.37 -8.11 -5.91
CA ASP A 56 -0.76 -7.36 -5.36
C ASP A 56 -0.37 -6.60 -4.06
N LYS A 57 0.90 -6.68 -3.67
CA LYS A 57 1.41 -5.94 -2.52
C LYS A 57 1.50 -4.45 -2.83
N VAL A 58 1.06 -3.64 -1.87
CA VAL A 58 1.21 -2.19 -1.92
C VAL A 58 2.67 -1.82 -1.68
N ASN A 59 3.30 -1.11 -2.61
CA ASN A 59 4.60 -0.51 -2.39
C ASN A 59 4.46 0.69 -1.46
N LEU A 60 5.07 0.63 -0.30
CA LEU A 60 4.89 1.57 0.79
C LEU A 60 6.14 2.41 1.01
N ALA A 61 5.99 3.74 0.97
CA ALA A 61 6.97 4.69 1.48
C ALA A 61 6.58 5.12 2.91
N CYS A 62 7.54 5.24 3.81
CA CYS A 62 7.29 5.54 5.22
C CYS A 62 8.01 6.81 5.64
N CYS A 63 7.26 7.80 6.13
CA CYS A 63 7.76 9.05 6.72
C CYS A 63 7.60 9.02 8.23
N GLY A 64 8.73 9.17 8.97
CA GLY A 64 8.79 8.95 10.41
C GLY A 64 8.88 7.44 10.71
N ILE A 65 10.09 6.97 10.95
CA ILE A 65 10.36 5.53 11.13
C ILE A 65 11.02 5.22 12.48
N GLY A 66 11.18 6.24 13.31
CA GLY A 66 11.59 6.12 14.71
C GLY A 66 10.39 5.95 15.64
N ASN A 67 10.62 5.59 16.91
CA ASN A 67 9.60 5.52 17.97
C ASN A 67 8.25 4.90 17.52
N ARG A 68 7.18 5.70 17.48
CA ARG A 68 5.86 5.26 17.05
C ARG A 68 5.86 4.79 15.59
N GLY A 69 6.58 5.51 14.73
CA GLY A 69 6.71 5.15 13.31
C GLY A 69 7.33 3.77 13.10
N ALA A 70 8.32 3.38 13.88
CA ALA A 70 8.88 2.03 13.83
C ALA A 70 7.82 0.95 14.08
N SER A 71 6.89 1.18 15.02
CA SER A 71 5.79 0.26 15.28
C SER A 71 4.79 0.23 14.12
N VAL A 72 4.48 1.40 13.54
CA VAL A 72 3.58 1.50 12.37
C VAL A 72 4.16 0.75 11.18
N VAL A 73 5.42 0.98 10.83
CA VAL A 73 6.10 0.27 9.73
C VAL A 73 6.07 -1.23 9.96
N ARG A 74 6.37 -1.68 11.18
CA ARG A 74 6.30 -3.09 11.53
C ARG A 74 4.90 -3.67 11.34
N TYR A 75 3.86 -3.03 11.88
CA TYR A 75 2.48 -3.52 11.76
C TYR A 75 2.02 -3.59 10.31
N LEU A 76 2.31 -2.58 9.50
CA LEU A 76 1.96 -2.59 8.08
C LEU A 76 2.71 -3.69 7.31
N ASN A 77 3.99 -3.88 7.61
CA ASN A 77 4.79 -4.96 7.02
C ASN A 77 4.28 -6.36 7.44
N ASP A 78 3.90 -6.54 8.72
CA ASP A 78 3.45 -7.82 9.28
C ASP A 78 2.10 -8.28 8.70
N THR A 79 1.34 -7.38 8.07
CA THR A 79 0.14 -7.76 7.29
C THR A 79 0.48 -8.69 6.13
N GLY A 80 1.72 -8.65 5.63
CA GLY A 80 2.15 -9.33 4.42
C GLY A 80 1.64 -8.70 3.13
N ALA A 81 0.81 -7.65 3.21
CA ALA A 81 0.20 -6.95 2.08
C ALA A 81 1.01 -5.73 1.61
N ALA A 82 2.04 -5.32 2.35
CA ALA A 82 2.89 -4.20 2.01
C ALA A 82 4.32 -4.65 1.67
N ASN A 83 4.93 -3.88 0.78
CA ASN A 83 6.34 -3.97 0.44
C ASN A 83 6.98 -2.61 0.74
N VAL A 84 7.78 -2.53 1.80
CA VAL A 84 8.43 -1.28 2.19
C VAL A 84 9.57 -0.97 1.23
N VAL A 85 9.41 0.07 0.41
CA VAL A 85 10.34 0.44 -0.67
C VAL A 85 11.18 1.69 -0.34
N ALA A 86 10.68 2.57 0.52
CA ALA A 86 11.38 3.77 0.94
C ALA A 86 11.13 4.10 2.43
N LEU A 87 12.14 4.62 3.09
CA LEU A 87 12.15 5.01 4.49
C LEU A 87 12.68 6.43 4.62
N CYS A 88 11.98 7.30 5.34
CA CYS A 88 12.36 8.68 5.55
C CYS A 88 12.24 9.08 7.02
N ASP A 89 13.30 9.64 7.59
CA ASP A 89 13.30 10.22 8.93
C ASP A 89 14.39 11.29 9.04
N ILE A 90 14.09 12.40 9.70
CA ILE A 90 15.09 13.45 9.94
C ILE A 90 16.22 12.99 10.89
N ASN A 91 15.91 12.06 11.79
CA ASN A 91 16.87 11.48 12.73
C ASN A 91 17.35 10.10 12.28
N MET A 92 18.19 10.09 11.25
CA MET A 92 18.74 8.84 10.68
C MET A 92 19.63 8.07 11.65
N GLY A 93 20.15 8.71 12.70
CA GLY A 93 21.01 8.09 13.72
C GLY A 93 20.25 7.57 14.95
N GLY A 94 18.94 7.78 15.04
CA GLY A 94 18.14 7.32 16.16
C GLY A 94 18.13 5.78 16.29
N GLU A 95 18.23 5.26 17.49
CA GLU A 95 18.33 3.80 17.74
C GLU A 95 17.19 3.01 17.06
N LYS A 96 15.95 3.46 17.22
CA LYS A 96 14.79 2.80 16.61
C LYS A 96 14.73 2.99 15.10
N THR A 97 15.19 4.14 14.60
CA THR A 97 15.32 4.42 13.17
C THR A 97 16.33 3.46 12.53
N LEU A 98 17.50 3.30 13.16
CA LEU A 98 18.54 2.35 12.71
C LEU A 98 18.01 0.91 12.67
N LYS A 99 17.30 0.47 13.72
CA LYS A 99 16.67 -0.86 13.75
C LYS A 99 15.67 -1.05 12.62
N THR A 100 14.82 -0.06 12.34
CA THR A 100 13.85 -0.11 11.23
C THR A 100 14.56 -0.20 9.89
N MET A 101 15.62 0.57 9.69
CA MET A 101 16.42 0.54 8.46
C MET A 101 17.14 -0.79 8.27
N ASP A 102 17.61 -1.42 9.35
CA ASP A 102 18.26 -2.73 9.28
C ASP A 102 17.30 -3.86 8.90
N ILE A 103 16.06 -3.81 9.40
CA ILE A 103 15.00 -4.75 8.99
C ILE A 103 14.68 -4.59 7.51
N HIS A 104 14.61 -3.37 6.99
CA HIS A 104 14.23 -3.04 5.62
C HIS A 104 15.44 -2.61 4.78
N LYS A 105 16.48 -3.45 4.72
CA LYS A 105 17.78 -3.13 4.05
C LYS A 105 17.63 -2.73 2.59
N LYS A 106 16.66 -3.31 1.88
CA LYS A 106 16.38 -3.05 0.46
C LYS A 106 15.67 -1.74 0.19
N ALA A 107 14.98 -1.18 1.18
CA ALA A 107 14.31 0.11 1.04
C ALA A 107 15.34 1.24 0.91
N LYS A 108 15.09 2.21 0.02
CA LYS A 108 15.90 3.43 -0.06
C LYS A 108 15.69 4.29 1.20
N LYS A 109 16.72 5.00 1.64
CA LYS A 109 16.73 5.80 2.85
C LYS A 109 16.87 7.28 2.51
N TYR A 110 16.06 8.10 3.15
CA TYR A 110 15.98 9.53 2.91
C TYR A 110 15.89 10.29 4.24
N GLN A 111 16.52 11.44 4.31
CA GLN A 111 16.37 12.35 5.45
C GLN A 111 15.32 13.45 5.18
N ASP A 112 15.04 13.74 3.92
CA ASP A 112 14.03 14.69 3.48
C ASP A 112 12.96 13.99 2.64
N PHE A 113 11.70 14.07 3.06
CA PHE A 113 10.59 13.44 2.35
C PHE A 113 10.37 14.03 0.95
N ARG A 114 10.71 15.30 0.72
CA ARG A 114 10.54 15.95 -0.59
C ARG A 114 11.46 15.29 -1.62
N ILE A 115 12.70 15.04 -1.23
CA ILE A 115 13.66 14.31 -2.08
C ILE A 115 13.17 12.89 -2.34
N MET A 116 12.65 12.21 -1.30
CA MET A 116 12.07 10.87 -1.47
C MET A 116 10.91 10.88 -2.48
N PHE A 117 10.02 11.86 -2.41
CA PHE A 117 8.90 11.99 -3.34
C PHE A 117 9.37 12.27 -4.77
N ASP A 118 10.32 13.18 -4.94
CA ASP A 118 10.87 13.54 -6.25
C ASP A 118 11.54 12.32 -6.93
N GLU A 119 12.29 11.52 -6.18
CA GLU A 119 13.04 10.39 -6.74
C GLU A 119 12.25 9.07 -6.85
N MET A 120 11.20 8.90 -6.04
CA MET A 120 10.57 7.60 -5.83
C MET A 120 9.06 7.60 -6.10
N SER A 121 8.45 8.72 -6.51
CA SER A 121 6.99 8.80 -6.64
C SER A 121 6.38 7.78 -7.59
N ASP A 122 7.13 7.31 -8.58
CA ASP A 122 6.73 6.25 -9.51
C ASP A 122 6.93 4.83 -8.95
N LYS A 123 7.57 4.68 -7.79
CA LYS A 123 7.94 3.39 -7.18
C LYS A 123 7.11 3.01 -5.96
N PHE A 124 6.24 3.88 -5.47
CA PHE A 124 5.35 3.57 -4.36
C PHE A 124 3.90 3.96 -4.66
N ASP A 125 2.98 3.21 -4.05
CA ASP A 125 1.54 3.35 -4.23
C ASP A 125 0.89 4.06 -3.04
N SER A 126 1.53 3.97 -1.88
CA SER A 126 1.00 4.48 -0.62
C SER A 126 2.11 5.04 0.27
N VAL A 127 1.72 5.95 1.16
CA VAL A 127 2.62 6.57 2.14
C VAL A 127 2.09 6.36 3.55
N SER A 128 2.92 5.94 4.48
CA SER A 128 2.62 6.03 5.91
C SER A 128 3.30 7.24 6.52
N VAL A 129 2.57 8.03 7.29
CA VAL A 129 3.03 9.26 7.94
C VAL A 129 2.89 9.10 9.45
N ALA A 130 4.02 8.99 10.14
CA ALA A 130 4.11 8.86 11.59
C ALA A 130 5.21 9.77 12.17
N THR A 131 5.33 10.94 11.59
CA THR A 131 6.20 12.04 11.98
C THR A 131 5.58 12.82 13.16
N PRO A 132 6.24 13.86 13.70
CA PRO A 132 5.57 14.80 14.59
C PRO A 132 4.36 15.46 13.90
N ASP A 133 3.32 15.78 14.68
CA ASP A 133 1.99 16.23 14.23
C ASP A 133 2.03 17.44 13.28
N PHE A 134 2.95 18.37 13.50
CA PHE A 134 3.11 19.57 12.66
C PHE A 134 3.51 19.27 11.21
N SER A 135 4.03 18.09 10.94
CA SER A 135 4.43 17.66 9.58
C SER A 135 3.46 16.66 8.95
N HIS A 136 2.40 16.22 9.64
CA HIS A 136 1.40 15.33 9.07
C HIS A 136 0.72 15.95 7.85
N PHE A 137 0.20 17.16 7.97
CA PHE A 137 -0.51 17.84 6.88
C PHE A 137 0.36 18.04 5.63
N PRO A 138 1.56 18.67 5.68
CA PRO A 138 2.34 18.92 4.48
C PRO A 138 2.78 17.64 3.76
N ILE A 139 3.10 16.57 4.48
CA ILE A 139 3.46 15.29 3.86
C ILE A 139 2.22 14.65 3.22
N THR A 140 1.10 14.63 3.94
CA THR A 140 -0.14 14.01 3.50
C THR A 140 -0.72 14.68 2.26
N ILE A 141 -0.81 16.02 2.25
CA ILE A 141 -1.36 16.74 1.10
C ILE A 141 -0.48 16.58 -0.14
N LEU A 142 0.85 16.53 0.02
CA LEU A 142 1.75 16.27 -1.08
C LEU A 142 1.51 14.87 -1.66
N ALA A 143 1.46 13.83 -0.80
CA ALA A 143 1.18 12.47 -1.22
C ALA A 143 -0.15 12.34 -1.98
N MET A 144 -1.22 12.91 -1.43
CA MET A 144 -2.55 12.92 -2.07
C MET A 144 -2.53 13.63 -3.41
N SER A 145 -1.83 14.77 -3.54
CA SER A 145 -1.71 15.51 -4.80
C SER A 145 -1.02 14.73 -5.91
N MET A 146 -0.19 13.75 -5.54
CA MET A 146 0.47 12.81 -6.44
C MET A 146 -0.32 11.51 -6.64
N GLY A 147 -1.59 11.45 -6.19
CA GLY A 147 -2.45 10.28 -6.33
C GLY A 147 -2.06 9.11 -5.44
N LYS A 148 -1.34 9.34 -4.33
CA LYS A 148 -0.92 8.28 -3.42
C LYS A 148 -1.93 8.11 -2.28
N ASN A 149 -2.25 6.86 -1.95
CA ASN A 149 -3.00 6.55 -0.74
C ASN A 149 -2.17 6.87 0.50
N VAL A 150 -2.80 7.25 1.59
CA VAL A 150 -2.07 7.71 2.78
C VAL A 150 -2.63 7.07 4.05
N PHE A 151 -1.75 6.56 4.89
CA PHE A 151 -2.03 6.24 6.28
C PHE A 151 -1.35 7.28 7.15
N VAL A 152 -2.10 7.99 7.98
CA VAL A 152 -1.57 9.04 8.87
C VAL A 152 -1.83 8.66 10.33
N GLU A 153 -0.79 8.78 11.16
CA GLU A 153 -0.96 8.65 12.60
C GLU A 153 -1.78 9.82 13.17
N LYS A 154 -2.35 9.58 14.33
CA LYS A 154 -3.10 10.60 15.06
C LYS A 154 -2.13 11.63 15.73
N PRO A 155 -2.53 12.87 15.88
CA PRO A 155 -3.69 13.52 15.28
C PRO A 155 -3.50 13.72 13.78
N LEU A 156 -4.58 13.63 13.00
CA LEU A 156 -4.52 13.76 11.54
C LEU A 156 -3.86 15.06 11.10
N THR A 157 -4.24 16.16 11.75
CA THR A 157 -3.74 17.51 11.47
C THR A 157 -3.69 18.34 12.76
N ARG A 158 -3.12 19.54 12.70
CA ARG A 158 -3.07 20.49 13.81
C ARG A 158 -4.27 21.42 13.87
N THR A 159 -4.93 21.65 12.74
CA THR A 159 -6.04 22.60 12.65
C THR A 159 -7.22 21.97 11.93
N PHE A 160 -8.41 22.47 12.23
CA PHE A 160 -9.64 22.06 11.54
C PHE A 160 -9.58 22.35 10.04
N ASN A 161 -9.05 23.50 9.65
CA ASN A 161 -8.91 23.88 8.24
C ASN A 161 -8.02 22.90 7.46
N GLU A 162 -6.92 22.45 8.04
CA GLU A 162 -6.07 21.41 7.42
C GLU A 162 -6.85 20.10 7.20
N SER A 163 -7.66 19.68 8.18
CA SER A 163 -8.51 18.49 8.05
C SER A 163 -9.52 18.62 6.91
N GLU A 164 -10.18 19.78 6.77
CA GLU A 164 -11.10 20.04 5.67
C GLU A 164 -10.40 20.02 4.31
N ILE A 165 -9.18 20.57 4.24
CA ILE A 165 -8.37 20.51 3.01
C ILE A 165 -8.07 19.05 2.64
N LEU A 166 -7.68 18.20 3.60
CA LEU A 166 -7.41 16.78 3.34
C LEU A 166 -8.66 16.02 2.89
N ILE A 167 -9.83 16.30 3.49
CA ILE A 167 -11.10 15.68 3.06
C ILE A 167 -11.41 16.03 1.60
N ARG A 168 -11.24 17.29 1.21
CA ARG A 168 -11.43 17.74 -0.18
C ARG A 168 -10.39 17.14 -1.12
N ALA A 169 -9.14 17.06 -0.67
CA ALA A 169 -8.05 16.47 -1.44
C ALA A 169 -8.28 14.97 -1.70
N ALA A 170 -8.68 14.20 -0.70
CA ALA A 170 -8.97 12.77 -0.84
C ALA A 170 -10.04 12.53 -1.93
N LYS A 171 -11.11 13.34 -1.92
CA LYS A 171 -12.15 13.27 -2.96
C LYS A 171 -11.64 13.71 -4.34
N LYS A 172 -10.90 14.83 -4.40
CA LYS A 172 -10.38 15.39 -5.65
C LYS A 172 -9.41 14.46 -6.36
N PHE A 173 -8.51 13.85 -5.61
CA PHE A 173 -7.46 12.98 -6.15
C PHE A 173 -7.85 11.49 -6.14
N ASN A 174 -9.06 11.17 -5.64
CA ASN A 174 -9.58 9.80 -5.55
C ASN A 174 -8.62 8.84 -4.85
N VAL A 175 -8.12 9.21 -3.69
CA VAL A 175 -7.19 8.44 -2.88
C VAL A 175 -7.83 8.00 -1.56
N ALA A 176 -7.41 6.83 -1.06
CA ALA A 176 -7.78 6.33 0.25
C ALA A 176 -6.90 6.96 1.35
N THR A 177 -7.52 7.23 2.52
CA THR A 177 -6.84 7.80 3.69
C THR A 177 -7.43 7.24 4.97
#